data_853707f292691ac4924390bd47a50f2b
#
_entry.id   853707f292691ac4924390bd47a50f2b
#
_cell.length_a   1.000
_cell.length_b   1.000
_cell.length_c   1.000
_cell.angle_alpha   90.00
_cell.angle_beta   90.00
_cell.angle_gamma   90.00
#
_symmetry.space_group_name_H-M   'P 1'
#
loop_
_entity.id
_entity.type
_entity.pdbx_description
1 polymer ?
#
loop_
_entity_poly.entity_id
_entity_poly.type
_entity_poly.pdbx_seq_one_letter_code
_entity_poly.pdbx_strand_id
1 'polypeptide(L)'
;MTDSRATIAYVADPDQAAELAAAARLPDSAVDKILIDAGEDTLDELQDAVYAGSVGRVLIPSLSILGPDLMAQEAILASWVEKSIGVFCRDEPDLGADDPERRRLRSVLGSIEEYGKIPWVP
;
A
#
# COMPACT_ATOMS: atom_id res chain seq x y z
N MET A 1 -1.18 2.47 -23.90
CA MET A 1 0.18 2.39 -23.40
C MET A 1 0.21 1.52 -22.15
N THR A 2 1.07 0.54 -22.12
CA THR A 2 1.11 -0.40 -21.00
C THR A 2 1.87 0.22 -19.83
N ASP A 3 1.28 0.16 -18.65
CA ASP A 3 1.96 0.59 -17.43
C ASP A 3 3.10 -0.40 -17.15
N SER A 4 4.33 0.09 -17.18
CA SER A 4 5.51 -0.74 -16.95
C SER A 4 5.81 -0.97 -15.47
N ARG A 5 5.02 -0.37 -14.57
CA ARG A 5 5.20 -0.54 -13.14
C ARG A 5 4.74 -1.92 -12.70
N ALA A 6 5.40 -2.46 -11.68
CA ALA A 6 5.18 -3.81 -11.21
C ALA A 6 3.97 -3.91 -10.28
N THR A 7 3.38 -5.10 -10.25
CA THR A 7 2.42 -5.50 -9.23
C THR A 7 3.15 -6.37 -8.21
N ILE A 8 3.14 -5.95 -6.96
CA ILE A 8 3.82 -6.63 -5.86
C ILE A 8 2.81 -7.16 -4.86
N ALA A 9 2.93 -8.43 -4.50
CA ALA A 9 2.18 -9.00 -3.38
C ALA A 9 3.06 -8.92 -2.13
N TYR A 10 2.63 -8.17 -1.13
CA TYR A 10 3.32 -8.06 0.15
C TYR A 10 2.55 -8.88 1.18
N VAL A 11 3.11 -10.01 1.59
CA VAL A 11 2.38 -11.05 2.32
C VAL A 11 3.20 -11.57 3.50
N ALA A 12 2.52 -12.21 4.45
CA ALA A 12 3.18 -12.87 5.57
C ALA A 12 3.58 -14.30 5.22
N ASP A 13 2.92 -14.90 4.24
CA ASP A 13 3.11 -16.30 3.82
C ASP A 13 3.04 -16.36 2.30
N PRO A 14 3.93 -17.09 1.61
CA PRO A 14 3.91 -17.20 0.15
C PRO A 14 2.56 -17.65 -0.43
N ASP A 15 1.84 -18.52 0.27
CA ASP A 15 0.54 -19.00 -0.18
C ASP A 15 -0.51 -17.90 -0.29
N GLN A 16 -0.34 -16.82 0.46
CA GLN A 16 -1.27 -15.68 0.41
C GLN A 16 -1.22 -14.94 -0.92
N ALA A 17 -0.11 -15.01 -1.64
CA ALA A 17 0.02 -14.30 -2.92
C ALA A 17 -1.02 -14.80 -3.94
N ALA A 18 -1.21 -16.11 -4.05
CA ALA A 18 -2.21 -16.68 -4.95
C ALA A 18 -3.63 -16.33 -4.50
N GLU A 19 -3.89 -16.35 -3.21
CA GLU A 19 -5.18 -15.96 -2.65
C GLU A 19 -5.49 -14.48 -2.95
N LEU A 20 -4.49 -13.62 -2.83
CA LEU A 20 -4.66 -12.20 -3.10
C LEU A 20 -4.93 -11.94 -4.57
N ALA A 21 -4.21 -12.59 -5.46
CA ALA A 21 -4.43 -12.44 -6.89
C ALA A 21 -5.86 -12.86 -7.25
N ALA A 22 -6.31 -14.00 -6.73
CA ALA A 22 -7.67 -14.49 -6.97
C ALA A 22 -8.73 -13.52 -6.41
N ALA A 23 -8.53 -13.02 -5.20
CA ALA A 23 -9.45 -12.07 -4.57
C ALA A 23 -9.52 -10.75 -5.33
N ALA A 24 -8.40 -10.31 -5.88
CA ALA A 24 -8.32 -9.10 -6.70
C ALA A 24 -8.77 -9.33 -8.15
N ARG A 25 -9.16 -10.56 -8.48
CA ARG A 25 -9.58 -10.97 -9.83
C ARG A 25 -8.49 -10.78 -10.87
N LEU A 26 -7.25 -11.08 -10.45
CA LEU A 26 -6.09 -11.01 -11.32
C LEU A 26 -5.58 -12.42 -11.62
N PRO A 27 -5.04 -12.66 -12.81
CA PRO A 27 -4.34 -13.92 -13.06
C PRO A 27 -3.03 -13.97 -12.24
N ASP A 28 -2.58 -15.17 -11.90
CA ASP A 28 -1.33 -15.32 -11.14
C ASP A 28 -0.15 -14.64 -11.84
N SER A 29 -0.16 -14.64 -13.16
CA SER A 29 0.89 -14.01 -13.97
C SER A 29 0.94 -12.49 -13.85
N ALA A 30 -0.10 -11.87 -13.28
CA ALA A 30 -0.12 -10.42 -13.09
C ALA A 30 0.74 -9.97 -11.90
N VAL A 31 1.09 -10.89 -10.98
CA VAL A 31 1.95 -10.58 -9.85
C VAL A 31 3.41 -10.73 -10.28
N ASP A 32 4.12 -9.63 -10.32
CA ASP A 32 5.51 -9.57 -10.79
C ASP A 32 6.51 -9.98 -9.71
N LYS A 33 6.19 -9.68 -8.45
CA LYS A 33 7.07 -9.96 -7.34
C LYS A 33 6.28 -10.24 -6.07
N ILE A 34 6.79 -11.16 -5.27
CA ILE A 34 6.21 -11.48 -3.96
C ILE A 34 7.24 -11.08 -2.90
N LEU A 35 6.84 -10.22 -1.98
CA LEU A 35 7.64 -9.87 -0.82
C LEU A 35 7.01 -10.51 0.41
N ILE A 36 7.80 -11.30 1.13
CA ILE A 36 7.34 -11.99 2.33
C ILE A 36 7.80 -11.18 3.53
N ASP A 37 6.86 -10.79 4.38
CA ASP A 37 7.16 -10.01 5.57
C ASP A 37 7.99 -10.82 6.55
N ALA A 38 9.28 -10.53 6.59
CA ALA A 38 10.24 -11.18 7.48
C ALA A 38 10.80 -10.20 8.51
N GLY A 39 10.16 -9.02 8.67
CA GLY A 39 10.59 -7.98 9.59
C GLY A 39 10.50 -6.60 8.94
N GLU A 40 11.06 -5.62 9.60
CA GLU A 40 11.00 -4.22 9.15
C GLU A 40 11.67 -4.02 7.79
N ASP A 41 12.72 -4.78 7.51
CA ASP A 41 13.50 -4.61 6.29
C ASP A 41 12.68 -4.90 5.02
N THR A 42 11.69 -5.79 5.10
CA THR A 42 10.87 -6.13 3.94
C THR A 42 9.98 -4.96 3.54
N LEU A 43 9.39 -4.28 4.51
CA LEU A 43 8.59 -3.10 4.23
C LEU A 43 9.46 -1.98 3.67
N ASP A 44 10.66 -1.81 4.19
CA ASP A 44 11.61 -0.82 3.67
C ASP A 44 11.98 -1.13 2.22
N GLU A 45 12.19 -2.40 1.87
CA GLU A 45 12.44 -2.80 0.49
C GLU A 45 11.27 -2.41 -0.42
N LEU A 46 10.04 -2.65 0.03
CA LEU A 46 8.85 -2.25 -0.72
C LEU A 46 8.79 -0.74 -0.89
N GLN A 47 9.05 0.01 0.16
CA GLN A 47 9.04 1.47 0.11
C GLN A 47 10.13 2.01 -0.82
N ASP A 48 11.30 1.42 -0.83
CA ASP A 48 12.36 1.80 -1.76
C ASP A 48 11.94 1.61 -3.21
N ALA A 49 11.26 0.50 -3.52
CA ALA A 49 10.73 0.25 -4.85
C ALA A 49 9.64 1.27 -5.22
N VAL A 50 8.80 1.64 -4.26
CA VAL A 50 7.76 2.65 -4.45
C VAL A 50 8.39 4.00 -4.78
N TYR A 51 9.41 4.41 -4.03
CA TYR A 51 10.09 5.69 -4.28
C TYR A 51 10.84 5.69 -5.59
N ALA A 52 11.34 4.54 -6.02
CA ALA A 52 11.99 4.40 -7.33
C ALA A 52 11.01 4.50 -8.50
N GLY A 53 9.70 4.48 -8.23
CA GLY A 53 8.68 4.58 -9.28
C GLY A 53 8.44 3.28 -10.04
N SER A 54 8.92 2.16 -9.51
CA SER A 54 8.80 0.86 -10.19
C SER A 54 7.54 0.08 -9.83
N VAL A 55 6.73 0.57 -8.87
CA VAL A 55 5.54 -0.12 -8.37
C VAL A 55 4.28 0.60 -8.82
N GLY A 56 3.34 -0.13 -9.40
CA GLY A 56 2.04 0.40 -9.80
C GLY A 56 0.88 -0.13 -8.98
N ARG A 57 1.05 -1.28 -8.36
CA ARG A 57 0.00 -1.92 -7.57
C ARG A 57 0.60 -2.76 -6.45
N VAL A 58 -0.04 -2.74 -5.29
CA VAL A 58 0.35 -3.55 -4.14
C VAL A 58 -0.87 -4.35 -3.67
N LEU A 59 -0.68 -5.65 -3.45
CA LEU A 59 -1.69 -6.53 -2.90
C LEU A 59 -1.27 -6.93 -1.49
N ILE A 60 -2.17 -6.74 -0.52
CA ILE A 60 -1.89 -7.08 0.87
C ILE A 60 -3.04 -7.90 1.47
N PRO A 61 -2.76 -8.81 2.42
CA PRO A 61 -3.82 -9.61 3.05
C PRO A 61 -4.64 -8.80 4.06
N SER A 62 -4.00 -7.91 4.79
CA SER A 62 -4.68 -7.05 5.77
C SER A 62 -3.86 -5.79 5.98
N LEU A 63 -4.51 -4.76 6.51
CA LEU A 63 -3.82 -3.49 6.79
C LEU A 63 -2.79 -3.63 7.92
N SER A 64 -2.94 -4.62 8.79
CA SER A 64 -2.00 -4.85 9.89
C SER A 64 -0.59 -5.18 9.42
N ILE A 65 -0.42 -5.66 8.18
CA ILE A 65 0.92 -5.93 7.64
C ILE A 65 1.71 -4.63 7.38
N LEU A 66 1.01 -3.50 7.26
CA LEU A 66 1.63 -2.19 7.04
C LEU A 66 2.11 -1.53 8.33
N GLY A 67 1.53 -1.90 9.46
CA GLY A 67 1.92 -1.31 10.73
C GLY A 67 0.99 -1.70 11.86
N PRO A 68 1.41 -1.45 13.11
CA PRO A 68 0.68 -1.93 14.30
C PRO A 68 -0.58 -1.14 14.63
N ASP A 69 -0.72 0.07 14.11
CA ASP A 69 -1.86 0.94 14.43
C ASP A 69 -2.36 1.69 13.21
N LEU A 70 -3.52 2.34 13.37
CA LEU A 70 -4.17 3.06 12.29
C LEU A 70 -3.29 4.18 11.72
N MET A 71 -2.59 4.88 12.57
CA MET A 71 -1.74 6.00 12.13
C MET A 71 -0.65 5.52 11.18
N ALA A 72 0.06 4.45 11.54
CA ALA A 72 1.11 3.87 10.71
C ALA A 72 0.55 3.36 9.38
N GLN A 73 -0.57 2.65 9.43
CA GLN A 73 -1.22 2.11 8.24
C GLN A 73 -1.67 3.21 7.28
N GLU A 74 -2.35 4.20 7.79
CA GLU A 74 -2.88 5.27 6.95
C GLU A 74 -1.79 6.18 6.40
N ALA A 75 -0.68 6.37 7.12
CA ALA A 75 0.46 7.12 6.62
C ALA A 75 1.05 6.46 5.37
N ILE A 76 1.20 5.15 5.39
CA ILE A 76 1.70 4.40 4.24
C ILE A 76 0.71 4.48 3.07
N LEU A 77 -0.57 4.26 3.34
CA LEU A 77 -1.60 4.32 2.30
C LEU A 77 -1.68 5.71 1.65
N ALA A 78 -1.61 6.76 2.45
CA ALA A 78 -1.62 8.12 1.93
C ALA A 78 -0.45 8.39 0.99
N SER A 79 0.74 7.92 1.35
CA SER A 79 1.92 8.02 0.52
C SER A 79 1.74 7.29 -0.81
N TRP A 80 1.18 6.09 -0.78
CA TRP A 80 0.97 5.30 -1.99
C TRP A 80 -0.09 5.93 -2.91
N VAL A 81 -1.18 6.43 -2.33
CA VAL A 81 -2.21 7.12 -3.11
C VAL A 81 -1.63 8.35 -3.80
N GLU A 82 -0.78 9.11 -3.12
CA GLU A 82 -0.12 10.27 -3.73
C GLU A 82 0.73 9.87 -4.93
N LYS A 83 1.34 8.68 -4.90
CA LYS A 83 2.17 8.18 -6.00
C LYS A 83 1.37 7.42 -7.06
N SER A 84 0.04 7.45 -6.97
CA SER A 84 -0.87 6.76 -7.90
C SER A 84 -0.69 5.25 -7.91
N ILE A 85 -0.39 4.67 -6.74
CA ILE A 85 -0.28 3.23 -6.58
C ILE A 85 -1.64 2.67 -6.20
N GLY A 86 -2.11 1.67 -6.95
CA GLY A 86 -3.32 0.94 -6.60
C GLY A 86 -3.02 -0.01 -5.45
N VAL A 87 -3.91 -0.05 -4.46
CA VAL A 87 -3.75 -0.94 -3.31
C VAL A 87 -4.99 -1.83 -3.20
N PHE A 88 -4.78 -3.12 -3.09
CA PHE A 88 -5.85 -4.07 -2.80
C PHE A 88 -5.58 -4.75 -1.47
N CYS A 89 -6.53 -4.67 -0.55
CA CYS A 89 -6.46 -5.35 0.75
C CYS A 89 -7.57 -6.40 0.83
N ARG A 90 -7.20 -7.65 0.99
CA ARG A 90 -8.17 -8.77 0.98
C ARG A 90 -9.21 -8.61 2.09
N ASP A 91 -8.77 -8.32 3.31
CA ASP A 91 -9.65 -8.25 4.48
C ASP A 91 -10.47 -6.97 4.54
N GLU A 92 -10.02 -5.92 3.85
CA GLU A 92 -10.72 -4.65 3.77
C GLU A 92 -10.68 -4.13 2.33
N PRO A 93 -11.51 -4.71 1.44
CA PRO A 93 -11.46 -4.34 0.01
C PRO A 93 -11.69 -2.86 -0.25
N ASP A 94 -12.46 -2.20 0.61
CA ASP A 94 -12.72 -0.77 0.50
C ASP A 94 -11.70 0.09 1.26
N LEU A 95 -10.67 -0.54 1.82
CA LEU A 95 -9.60 0.13 2.60
C LEU A 95 -10.16 0.98 3.73
N GLY A 96 -11.20 0.48 4.40
CA GLY A 96 -11.83 1.19 5.50
C GLY A 96 -12.62 2.42 5.06
N ALA A 97 -13.11 2.45 3.82
CA ALA A 97 -13.85 3.61 3.30
C ALA A 97 -15.07 3.96 4.15
N ASP A 98 -15.70 2.95 4.75
CA ASP A 98 -16.87 3.16 5.62
C ASP A 98 -16.50 3.45 7.08
N ASP A 99 -15.21 3.39 7.41
CA ASP A 99 -14.74 3.67 8.76
C ASP A 99 -14.47 5.17 8.91
N PRO A 100 -15.26 5.89 9.75
CA PRO A 100 -15.10 7.33 9.88
C PRO A 100 -13.75 7.74 10.49
N GLU A 101 -13.18 6.89 11.35
CA GLU A 101 -11.87 7.17 11.94
C GLU A 101 -10.76 7.13 10.90
N ARG A 102 -10.78 6.11 10.03
CA ARG A 102 -9.79 6.00 8.95
C ARG A 102 -9.92 7.13 7.95
N ARG A 103 -11.15 7.51 7.60
CA ARG A 103 -11.37 8.63 6.68
C ARG A 103 -10.83 9.93 7.26
N ARG A 104 -11.02 10.13 8.56
CA ARG A 104 -10.51 11.31 9.25
C ARG A 104 -8.98 11.33 9.22
N LEU A 105 -8.34 10.20 9.51
CA LEU A 105 -6.88 10.10 9.48
C LEU A 105 -6.32 10.40 8.08
N ARG A 106 -6.92 9.84 7.04
CA ARG A 106 -6.48 10.11 5.66
C ARG A 106 -6.59 11.57 5.32
N SER A 107 -7.68 12.21 5.72
CA SER A 107 -7.88 13.64 5.48
C SER A 107 -6.80 14.47 6.18
N VAL A 108 -6.51 14.16 7.42
CA VAL A 108 -5.46 14.85 8.19
C VAL A 108 -4.09 14.63 7.57
N LEU A 109 -3.76 13.39 7.23
CA LEU A 109 -2.46 13.07 6.65
C LEU A 109 -2.27 13.70 5.29
N GLY A 110 -3.32 13.72 4.47
CA GLY A 110 -3.29 14.42 3.18
C GLY A 110 -3.05 15.91 3.36
N SER A 111 -3.68 16.52 4.35
CA SER A 111 -3.48 17.94 4.65
C SER A 111 -2.04 18.23 5.10
N ILE A 112 -1.49 17.38 5.96
CA ILE A 112 -0.11 17.52 6.42
C ILE A 112 0.86 17.44 5.25
N GLU A 113 0.65 16.49 4.36
CA GLU A 113 1.51 16.30 3.19
C GLU A 113 1.44 17.50 2.26
N GLU A 114 0.24 18.04 2.05
CA GLU A 114 0.03 19.24 1.27
C GLU A 114 0.75 20.44 1.90
N TYR A 115 0.64 20.61 3.20
CA TYR A 115 1.36 21.65 3.92
C TYR A 115 2.88 21.46 3.86
N GLY A 116 3.34 20.23 3.83
CA GLY A 116 4.76 19.93 3.70
C GLY A 116 5.37 20.36 2.37
N LYS A 117 4.55 20.59 1.35
CA LYS A 117 5.00 21.09 0.05
C LYS A 117 5.12 22.60 0.00
N ILE A 118 4.51 23.29 0.93
CA ILE A 118 4.61 24.74 1.04
C ILE A 118 5.87 25.06 1.83
N PRO A 119 6.74 25.96 1.30
CA PRO A 119 7.92 26.36 2.09
C PRO A 119 7.44 26.98 3.38
N TRP A 120 7.48 26.21 4.41
CA TRP A 120 7.11 26.66 5.73
C TRP A 120 8.15 27.61 6.24
N VAL A 121 7.73 28.80 6.42
CA VAL A 121 8.51 29.73 7.19
C VAL A 121 7.80 29.82 8.53
N PRO A 122 8.32 29.18 9.55
CA PRO A 122 7.70 29.27 10.86
C PRO A 122 7.77 30.68 11.39
#